data_68fea13d76112a27efe0ee87a3e1559d
#
_entry.id   68fea13d76112a27efe0ee87a3e1559d
#
_cell.length_a   1.000
_cell.length_b   1.000
_cell.length_c   1.000
_cell.angle_alpha   90.00
_cell.angle_beta   90.00
_cell.angle_gamma   90.00
#
_symmetry.space_group_name_H-M   'P 1'
#
loop_
_entity.id
_entity.type
_entity.pdbx_description
1 polymer ?
#
loop_
_entity_poly.entity_id
_entity_poly.type
_entity_poly.pdbx_seq_one_letter_code
_entity_poly.pdbx_strand_id
1 'polypeptide(L)'
;GIKIEKYFFDGTEQHNDNKKLILVIYDIVSDKRRTKFVKFVEKYGFRVQKSAFEMILDSSKYNQLIAEIPRHITDEDNVRVYRLPVAGDVSTFGSNITEKEEVIII
;
A
#
# COMPACT_ATOMS: atom_id res chain seq x y z
N GLY A 1 8.68 -10.02 8.20
CA GLY A 1 9.95 -10.48 7.83
C GLY A 1 10.93 -9.37 7.62
N ILE A 2 11.94 -9.72 6.92
CA ILE A 2 13.04 -8.82 6.70
C ILE A 2 12.61 -7.54 6.03
N LYS A 3 11.68 -7.64 5.12
CA LYS A 3 11.23 -6.47 4.40
C LYS A 3 10.56 -5.47 5.30
N ILE A 4 9.77 -5.98 6.20
CA ILE A 4 9.07 -5.11 7.14
C ILE A 4 10.09 -4.47 8.08
N GLU A 5 11.10 -5.19 8.42
CA GLU A 5 12.14 -4.61 9.23
C GLU A 5 12.79 -3.43 8.56
N LYS A 6 12.96 -3.51 7.28
CA LYS A 6 13.57 -2.41 6.57
C LYS A 6 12.72 -1.18 6.60
N TYR A 7 11.45 -1.33 6.38
CA TYR A 7 10.55 -0.21 6.53
C TYR A 7 10.69 0.44 7.89
N PHE A 8 10.69 -0.41 8.87
CA PHE A 8 10.74 0.01 10.24
C PHE A 8 11.98 0.79 10.52
N PHE A 9 13.07 0.23 10.08
CA PHE A 9 14.36 0.80 10.32
C PHE A 9 14.46 2.17 9.69
N ASP A 10 14.05 2.28 8.47
CA ASP A 10 14.08 3.55 7.78
C ASP A 10 13.23 4.58 8.51
N GLY A 11 12.09 4.17 8.97
CA GLY A 11 11.20 5.09 9.64
C GLY A 11 11.80 5.63 10.92
N THR A 12 12.45 4.75 11.65
CA THR A 12 12.93 5.18 12.93
C THR A 12 14.06 6.16 12.81
N GLU A 13 14.92 5.95 11.85
CA GLU A 13 16.08 6.77 11.87
C GLU A 13 15.82 8.15 11.35
N GLN A 14 14.71 8.37 10.74
CA GLN A 14 14.49 9.64 10.12
C GLN A 14 13.50 10.50 10.81
N HIS A 15 13.16 10.20 11.98
CA HIS A 15 12.13 10.97 12.66
C HIS A 15 10.90 11.08 11.82
N ASN A 16 10.56 10.02 11.17
CA ASN A 16 9.40 10.04 10.31
C ASN A 16 8.21 9.59 11.07
N ASP A 17 7.97 10.26 12.14
CA ASP A 17 6.84 9.94 12.96
C ASP A 17 5.56 10.13 12.22
N ASN A 18 5.56 10.96 11.19
CA ASN A 18 4.33 11.14 10.44
C ASN A 18 4.18 10.11 9.33
N LYS A 19 5.11 9.20 9.16
CA LYS A 19 4.92 8.13 8.19
C LYS A 19 4.08 7.03 8.78
N LYS A 20 3.20 6.51 7.97
CA LYS A 20 2.27 5.46 8.38
C LYS A 20 2.29 4.33 7.39
N LEU A 21 1.90 3.17 7.88
CA LEU A 21 1.65 2.02 7.01
C LEU A 21 0.23 2.14 6.49
N ILE A 22 0.10 2.12 5.19
CA ILE A 22 -1.19 2.26 4.55
C ILE A 22 -1.51 0.95 3.87
N LEU A 23 -2.71 0.45 4.11
CA LEU A 23 -3.19 -0.75 3.46
C LEU A 23 -4.39 -0.36 2.63
N VAL A 24 -4.33 -0.65 1.34
CA VAL A 24 -5.41 -0.35 0.41
C VAL A 24 -5.99 -1.66 -0.07
N ILE A 25 -7.27 -1.86 0.18
CA ILE A 25 -7.98 -3.06 -0.26
C ILE A 25 -9.07 -2.60 -1.21
N TYR A 26 -9.15 -3.23 -2.37
CA TYR A 26 -10.07 -2.75 -3.39
C TYR A 26 -10.83 -3.89 -4.04
N ASP A 27 -12.02 -3.54 -4.52
CA ASP A 27 -12.87 -4.44 -5.26
C ASP A 27 -13.45 -3.61 -6.40
N ILE A 28 -12.88 -3.75 -7.57
CA ILE A 28 -13.23 -2.93 -8.73
C ILE A 28 -13.83 -3.84 -9.78
N VAL A 29 -15.04 -3.50 -10.19
CA VAL A 29 -15.85 -4.36 -11.02
C VAL A 29 -15.32 -4.48 -12.44
N SER A 30 -14.89 -3.38 -13.03
CA SER A 30 -14.44 -3.39 -14.42
C SER A 30 -12.97 -3.78 -14.51
N ASP A 31 -12.67 -4.73 -15.37
CA ASP A 31 -11.29 -5.16 -15.59
C ASP A 31 -10.42 -4.00 -16.03
N LYS A 32 -10.93 -3.20 -16.92
CA LYS A 32 -10.16 -2.09 -17.45
C LYS A 32 -9.89 -1.06 -16.37
N ARG A 33 -10.90 -0.76 -15.58
CA ARG A 33 -10.75 0.21 -14.52
C ARG A 33 -9.84 -0.32 -13.43
N ARG A 34 -9.92 -1.62 -13.14
CA ARG A 34 -9.05 -2.24 -12.15
C ARG A 34 -7.60 -2.18 -12.58
N THR A 35 -7.33 -2.43 -13.85
CA THR A 35 -5.97 -2.36 -14.37
C THR A 35 -5.38 -0.97 -14.18
N LYS A 36 -6.18 0.04 -14.46
CA LYS A 36 -5.71 1.41 -14.29
C LYS A 36 -5.52 1.77 -12.82
N PHE A 37 -6.40 1.27 -11.98
CA PHE A 37 -6.27 1.51 -10.55
C PHE A 37 -4.99 0.89 -10.01
N VAL A 38 -4.69 -0.31 -10.44
CA VAL A 38 -3.46 -0.98 -10.01
C VAL A 38 -2.24 -0.16 -10.42
N LYS A 39 -2.22 0.32 -11.65
CA LYS A 39 -1.11 1.15 -12.09
C LYS A 39 -0.98 2.41 -11.27
N PHE A 40 -2.09 2.97 -10.88
CA PHE A 40 -2.08 4.15 -10.05
C PHE A 40 -1.49 3.86 -8.68
N VAL A 41 -1.97 2.83 -7.99
CA VAL A 41 -1.49 2.57 -6.64
C VAL A 41 -0.08 2.00 -6.62
N GLU A 42 0.37 1.41 -7.71
CA GLU A 42 1.75 0.94 -7.80
C GLU A 42 2.76 2.05 -7.62
N LYS A 43 2.37 3.27 -7.86
CA LYS A 43 3.27 4.39 -7.65
C LYS A 43 3.54 4.66 -6.18
N TYR A 44 2.68 4.14 -5.32
CA TYR A 44 2.76 4.41 -3.89
C TYR A 44 3.31 3.24 -3.09
N GLY A 45 3.14 2.03 -3.58
CA GLY A 45 3.56 0.87 -2.82
C GLY A 45 3.53 -0.39 -3.65
N PHE A 46 3.32 -1.50 -2.98
CA PHE A 46 3.42 -2.78 -3.68
C PHE A 46 2.30 -3.72 -3.23
N ARG A 47 2.00 -4.64 -4.13
CA ARG A 47 0.90 -5.57 -3.93
C ARG A 47 1.30 -6.67 -2.95
N VAL A 48 0.43 -6.93 -1.97
CA VAL A 48 0.66 -7.98 -1.01
C VAL A 48 -0.36 -9.09 -1.13
N GLN A 49 -1.50 -8.80 -1.73
CA GLN A 49 -2.52 -9.78 -2.02
C GLN A 49 -3.16 -9.36 -3.32
N LYS A 50 -4.00 -10.24 -3.86
CA LYS A 50 -4.62 -10.01 -5.15
C LYS A 50 -5.25 -8.64 -5.25
N SER A 51 -5.91 -8.20 -4.21
CA SER A 51 -6.61 -6.93 -4.22
C SER A 51 -6.18 -6.06 -3.05
N ALA A 52 -4.91 -6.11 -2.70
CA ALA A 52 -4.42 -5.36 -1.56
C ALA A 52 -3.01 -4.86 -1.82
N PHE A 53 -2.78 -3.61 -1.47
CA PHE A 53 -1.47 -2.97 -1.57
C PHE A 53 -1.06 -2.44 -0.22
N GLU A 54 0.23 -2.49 0.05
CA GLU A 54 0.82 -1.87 1.23
C GLU A 54 1.77 -0.77 0.80
N MET A 55 1.83 0.29 1.58
CA MET A 55 2.71 1.40 1.30
C MET A 55 3.04 2.14 2.59
N ILE A 56 4.18 2.82 2.60
CA ILE A 56 4.59 3.63 3.74
C ILE A 56 4.60 5.06 3.26
N LEU A 57 3.70 5.87 3.80
CA LEU A 57 3.51 7.23 3.29
C LEU A 57 3.55 8.24 4.42
N ASP A 58 4.13 9.39 4.12
CA ASP A 58 3.97 10.52 5.01
C ASP A 58 2.63 11.18 4.75
N SER A 59 2.30 12.19 5.51
CA SER A 59 0.99 12.82 5.41
C SER A 59 0.73 13.41 4.05
N SER A 60 1.74 14.00 3.45
CA SER A 60 1.57 14.63 2.15
C SER A 60 1.22 13.61 1.09
N LYS A 61 1.95 12.52 1.05
CA LYS A 61 1.67 11.48 0.07
C LYS A 61 0.35 10.79 0.35
N TYR A 62 0.05 10.59 1.61
CA TYR A 62 -1.23 10.00 1.97
C TYR A 62 -2.38 10.86 1.47
N ASN A 63 -2.28 12.17 1.66
CA ASN A 63 -3.34 13.06 1.22
C ASN A 63 -3.48 13.06 -0.30
N GLN A 64 -2.36 12.94 -1.01
CA GLN A 64 -2.41 12.81 -2.46
C GLN A 64 -3.15 11.55 -2.88
N LEU A 65 -2.83 10.44 -2.23
CA LEU A 65 -3.48 9.18 -2.53
C LEU A 65 -4.98 9.28 -2.32
N ILE A 66 -5.37 9.78 -1.16
CA ILE A 66 -6.79 9.88 -0.82
C ILE A 66 -7.52 10.79 -1.79
N ALA A 67 -6.91 11.88 -2.18
CA ALA A 67 -7.55 12.82 -3.10
C ALA A 67 -7.71 12.22 -4.49
N GLU A 68 -6.83 11.33 -4.87
CA GLU A 68 -6.85 10.81 -6.22
C GLU A 68 -7.65 9.54 -6.40
N ILE A 69 -7.83 8.75 -5.35
CA ILE A 69 -8.59 7.51 -5.47
C ILE A 69 -9.95 7.69 -6.13
N PRO A 70 -10.74 8.70 -5.75
CA PRO A 70 -12.07 8.82 -6.37
C PRO A 70 -12.06 9.00 -7.88
N ARG A 71 -10.95 9.44 -8.43
CA ARG A 71 -10.86 9.63 -9.88
C ARG A 71 -10.75 8.32 -10.64
N HIS A 72 -10.47 7.25 -9.93
CA HIS A 72 -10.20 5.96 -10.57
C HIS A 72 -11.29 4.93 -10.33
N ILE A 73 -12.36 5.30 -9.65
CA ILE A 73 -13.39 4.34 -9.31
C ILE A 73 -14.76 4.91 -9.61
N THR A 74 -15.75 4.05 -9.58
CA THR A 74 -17.15 4.45 -9.69
C THR A 74 -17.90 3.96 -8.47
N ASP A 75 -19.17 4.26 -8.40
CA ASP A 75 -19.98 3.86 -7.25
C ASP A 75 -20.24 2.36 -7.23
N GLU A 76 -19.88 1.64 -8.28
CA GLU A 76 -19.95 0.18 -8.25
C GLU A 76 -18.77 -0.45 -7.53
N ASP A 77 -17.73 0.34 -7.29
CA ASP A 77 -16.48 -0.16 -6.77
C ASP A 77 -16.37 0.08 -5.28
N ASN A 78 -15.44 -0.61 -4.66
CA ASN A 78 -15.17 -0.42 -3.26
C ASN A 78 -13.68 -0.33 -3.03
N VAL A 79 -13.25 0.67 -2.27
CA VAL A 79 -11.86 0.82 -1.90
C VAL A 79 -11.80 1.17 -0.43
N ARG A 80 -11.02 0.41 0.32
CA ARG A 80 -10.81 0.68 1.73
C ARG A 80 -9.36 1.04 1.96
N VAL A 81 -9.15 2.08 2.73
CA VAL A 81 -7.80 2.53 3.04
C VAL A 81 -7.66 2.53 4.55
N TYR A 82 -6.70 1.76 5.03
CA TYR A 82 -6.38 1.69 6.44
C TYR A 82 -5.06 2.40 6.68
N ARG A 83 -5.00 3.19 7.72
CA ARG A 83 -3.79 3.90 8.06
C ARG A 83 -3.38 3.45 9.46
N LEU A 84 -2.22 2.82 9.55
CA LEU A 84 -1.77 2.18 10.77
C LEU A 84 -0.41 2.72 11.17
N PRO A 85 -0.08 2.66 12.44
CA PRO A 85 1.27 3.03 12.86
C PRO A 85 2.28 2.08 12.24
N VAL A 86 3.45 2.60 11.92
CA VAL A 86 4.49 1.78 11.34
C VAL A 86 5.02 0.77 12.34
N ALA A 87 4.82 1.04 13.61
CA ALA A 87 5.41 0.25 14.67
C ALA A 87 4.79 -1.12 14.86
N GLY A 88 4.06 -1.65 13.95
CA GLY A 88 3.50 -2.97 14.08
C GLY A 88 4.36 -4.02 13.44
N ASP A 89 4.05 -5.26 13.72
CA ASP A 89 4.68 -6.40 13.09
C ASP A 89 3.76 -6.99 12.06
N VAL A 90 4.36 -7.60 11.05
CA VAL A 90 3.60 -8.36 10.08
C VAL A 90 4.22 -9.74 10.00
N SER A 91 3.40 -10.74 10.19
CA SER A 91 3.83 -12.13 10.03
C SER A 91 3.11 -12.69 8.81
N THR A 92 3.87 -13.37 7.97
CA THR A 92 3.28 -13.95 6.78
C THR A 92 3.55 -15.44 6.77
N PHE A 93 2.61 -16.18 6.23
CA PHE A 93 2.69 -17.61 6.16
C PHE A 93 2.29 -18.05 4.77
N GLY A 94 2.89 -19.14 4.31
CA GLY A 94 2.56 -19.68 3.02
C GLY A 94 3.33 -18.98 1.91
N SER A 95 2.81 -19.06 0.71
CA SER A 95 3.48 -18.51 -0.45
C SER A 95 3.19 -17.04 -0.59
N ASN A 96 4.19 -16.29 -0.99
CA ASN A 96 3.98 -14.91 -1.36
C ASN A 96 3.38 -14.88 -2.74
N ILE A 97 2.54 -13.90 -2.96
CA ILE A 97 1.96 -13.76 -4.28
C ILE A 97 2.87 -13.00 -5.21
N THR A 98 3.89 -12.36 -4.67
CA THR A 98 4.75 -11.58 -5.53
C THR A 98 6.14 -11.56 -4.94
N GLU A 99 7.10 -11.66 -5.83
CA GLU A 99 8.48 -11.57 -5.43
C GLU A 99 9.00 -10.17 -5.54
N LYS A 100 8.21 -9.31 -6.07
CA LYS A 100 8.64 -7.94 -6.22
C LYS A 100 8.84 -7.24 -4.92
N GLU A 101 8.28 -7.80 -3.89
CA GLU A 101 8.44 -7.22 -2.58
C GLU A 101 9.88 -7.01 -2.24
N GLU A 102 10.71 -7.93 -2.65
CA GLU A 102 12.11 -7.82 -2.34
C GLU A 102 12.73 -6.62 -2.99
N VAL A 103 12.31 -6.36 -4.19
CA VAL A 103 12.85 -5.24 -4.92
C VAL A 103 12.42 -3.94 -4.31
N ILE A 104 11.17 -3.87 -3.94
CA ILE A 104 10.62 -2.63 -3.47
C ILE A 104 11.16 -2.20 -2.13
N ILE A 105 11.43 -3.16 -1.29
CA ILE A 105 11.85 -2.87 0.06
C ILE A 105 13.29 -2.41 0.11
N ILE A 106 14.04 -2.88 -0.80
CA ILE A 106 15.42 -2.54 -0.83
C ILE A 106 15.62 -1.19 -1.46
#